data_69510d61086d215e21d251265a2a6781
#
_entry.id   69510d61086d215e21d251265a2a6781
#
_cell.length_a   1.000
_cell.length_b   1.000
_cell.length_c   1.000
_cell.angle_alpha   90.00
_cell.angle_beta   90.00
_cell.angle_gamma   90.00
#
_symmetry.space_group_name_H-M   'P 1'
#
loop_
_entity.id
_entity.type
_entity.pdbx_description
1 polymer ?
#
loop_
_entity_poly.entity_id
_entity_poly.type
_entity_poly.pdbx_seq_one_letter_code
_entity_poly.pdbx_strand_id
1 'polypeptide(L)'
;MAGRVQLPRLLLLVMLFFPPHLWPQRSRAAKPDSDTITELVRRVVANYKSREAQLDNYTYLAHVARTEFDGNGKPKGKITGTDEIMILEGTPYGRTVLLNGRPLSPEQERQQQMLLEAEASARRAGYNNHPVHNFFLAPIVQLPDEFRLRWRSRQLLRGHEVQIIEALPIDEQRPASSDQEYARHFKMTLWIDADEAQIVRVESEVISSVTLDQNLFEVSPDVKFSGVHTWRFEYARGTTTAMEWTKVNDEAWLPKWSSWKTPKETVTALTPTKPAVPIHSPEQLTATYSDYKKFRVDTHVVPK
;
A
#
# COMPACT_ATOMS: atom_id res chain seq x y z
N MET A 1 56.12 37.36 47.03
CA MET A 1 57.03 36.53 46.20
C MET A 1 56.36 35.16 46.02
N ALA A 2 55.78 34.94 44.90
CA ALA A 2 55.07 33.72 44.60
C ALA A 2 55.74 33.04 43.37
N GLY A 3 56.44 31.92 43.67
CA GLY A 3 57.14 31.14 42.64
C GLY A 3 56.15 30.30 41.83
N ARG A 4 56.09 30.53 40.49
CA ARG A 4 55.40 29.69 39.54
C ARG A 4 56.27 28.46 39.20
N VAL A 5 55.79 27.23 39.53
CA VAL A 5 56.36 25.98 39.07
C VAL A 5 55.73 25.65 37.71
N GLN A 6 56.51 25.67 36.65
CA GLN A 6 56.11 25.18 35.32
C GLN A 6 56.39 23.68 35.24
N LEU A 7 55.33 22.89 35.02
CA LEU A 7 55.45 21.46 34.67
C LEU A 7 55.54 21.30 33.14
N PRO A 8 56.47 20.51 32.61
CA PRO A 8 56.54 20.25 31.19
C PRO A 8 55.45 19.26 30.74
N ARG A 9 54.69 19.68 29.70
CA ARG A 9 53.72 18.82 29.01
C ARG A 9 54.49 17.81 28.15
N LEU A 10 54.58 16.59 28.64
CA LEU A 10 55.02 15.45 27.87
C LEU A 10 53.85 14.99 26.97
N LEU A 11 53.90 15.33 25.68
CA LEU A 11 52.92 14.91 24.66
C LEU A 11 53.31 13.48 24.25
N LEU A 12 52.65 12.47 24.82
CA LEU A 12 52.78 11.07 24.43
C LEU A 12 51.97 10.84 23.16
N LEU A 13 52.64 10.84 22.00
CA LEU A 13 52.05 10.51 20.70
C LEU A 13 51.90 9.00 20.58
N VAL A 14 50.76 8.45 21.03
CA VAL A 14 50.40 7.04 20.80
C VAL A 14 49.89 6.93 19.38
N MET A 15 50.77 6.55 18.46
CA MET A 15 50.37 6.10 17.14
C MET A 15 49.71 4.71 17.28
N LEU A 16 48.37 4.68 17.38
CA LEU A 16 47.58 3.48 17.21
C LEU A 16 47.69 3.05 15.75
N PHE A 17 48.57 2.10 15.47
CA PHE A 17 48.55 1.31 14.24
C PHE A 17 47.26 0.50 14.24
N PHE A 18 46.16 1.06 13.71
CA PHE A 18 45.03 0.26 13.31
C PHE A 18 45.45 -0.52 12.05
N PRO A 19 45.41 -1.87 12.07
CA PRO A 19 45.56 -2.62 10.86
C PRO A 19 44.45 -2.14 9.90
N PRO A 20 44.71 -2.03 8.59
CA PRO A 20 43.64 -1.70 7.64
C PRO A 20 42.59 -2.78 7.78
N HIS A 21 41.49 -2.45 8.46
CA HIS A 21 40.35 -3.33 8.52
C HIS A 21 40.02 -3.67 7.07
N LEU A 22 40.15 -4.93 6.73
CA LEU A 22 39.60 -5.53 5.54
C LEU A 22 38.10 -5.18 5.54
N TRP A 23 37.77 -4.03 4.96
CA TRP A 23 36.41 -3.73 4.62
C TRP A 23 35.99 -4.88 3.71
N PRO A 24 34.94 -5.65 4.07
CA PRO A 24 34.46 -6.67 3.19
C PRO A 24 34.20 -5.97 1.85
N GLN A 25 35.02 -6.28 0.85
CA GLN A 25 34.75 -5.85 -0.52
C GLN A 25 33.34 -6.34 -0.79
N ARG A 26 32.36 -5.42 -0.77
CA ARG A 26 31.01 -5.71 -1.24
C ARG A 26 31.20 -6.23 -2.66
N SER A 27 31.21 -7.54 -2.80
CA SER A 27 31.17 -8.21 -4.09
C SER A 27 30.10 -7.47 -4.89
N ARG A 28 30.49 -6.76 -5.94
CA ARG A 28 29.54 -6.21 -6.90
C ARG A 28 28.88 -7.43 -7.52
N ALA A 29 27.75 -7.83 -6.95
CA ALA A 29 26.96 -8.90 -7.51
C ALA A 29 26.73 -8.57 -8.98
N ALA A 30 27.04 -9.51 -9.86
CA ALA A 30 26.87 -9.34 -11.28
C ALA A 30 25.40 -8.95 -11.54
N LYS A 31 25.20 -7.99 -12.45
CA LYS A 31 23.86 -7.60 -12.90
C LYS A 31 23.20 -8.82 -13.52
N PRO A 32 21.99 -9.22 -13.06
CA PRO A 32 21.24 -10.29 -13.70
C PRO A 32 20.95 -9.95 -15.16
N ASP A 33 20.87 -10.95 -16.02
CA ASP A 33 20.40 -10.77 -17.39
C ASP A 33 18.89 -10.46 -17.43
N SER A 34 18.41 -10.01 -18.59
CA SER A 34 17.02 -9.62 -18.79
C SER A 34 16.04 -10.77 -18.56
N ASP A 35 16.41 -11.99 -18.99
CA ASP A 35 15.52 -13.15 -18.92
C ASP A 35 15.36 -13.61 -17.48
N THR A 36 16.44 -13.60 -16.71
CA THR A 36 16.41 -13.87 -15.26
C THR A 36 15.52 -12.88 -14.51
N ILE A 37 15.56 -11.58 -14.86
CA ILE A 37 14.70 -10.56 -14.25
C ILE A 37 13.23 -10.81 -14.62
N THR A 38 12.96 -11.08 -15.88
CA THR A 38 11.60 -11.32 -16.39
C THR A 38 10.98 -12.54 -15.72
N GLU A 39 11.73 -13.63 -15.58
CA GLU A 39 11.26 -14.84 -14.94
C GLU A 39 11.02 -14.64 -13.43
N LEU A 40 11.91 -13.91 -12.74
CA LEU A 40 11.68 -13.54 -11.34
C LEU A 40 10.37 -12.75 -11.20
N VAL A 41 10.12 -11.76 -12.06
CA VAL A 41 8.91 -10.94 -12.00
C VAL A 41 7.65 -11.75 -12.31
N ARG A 42 7.69 -12.74 -13.23
CA ARG A 42 6.55 -13.65 -13.45
C ARG A 42 6.21 -14.46 -12.20
N ARG A 43 7.20 -15.00 -11.52
CA ARG A 43 7.01 -15.71 -10.24
C ARG A 43 6.42 -14.79 -9.18
N VAL A 44 6.90 -13.56 -9.10
CA VAL A 44 6.39 -12.54 -8.18
C VAL A 44 4.91 -12.25 -8.44
N VAL A 45 4.50 -12.10 -9.70
CA VAL A 45 3.09 -11.87 -10.05
C VAL A 45 2.20 -13.05 -9.67
N ALA A 46 2.67 -14.27 -9.90
CA ALA A 46 1.94 -15.47 -9.50
C ALA A 46 1.76 -15.52 -7.97
N ASN A 47 2.82 -15.25 -7.21
CA ASN A 47 2.78 -15.21 -5.76
C ASN A 47 1.94 -14.04 -5.22
N TYR A 48 1.93 -12.90 -5.91
CA TYR A 48 1.10 -11.75 -5.55
C TYR A 48 -0.39 -12.10 -5.59
N LYS A 49 -0.86 -12.74 -6.65
CA LYS A 49 -2.26 -13.20 -6.76
C LYS A 49 -2.63 -14.19 -5.66
N SER A 50 -1.74 -15.12 -5.31
CA SER A 50 -1.96 -16.06 -4.20
C SER A 50 -2.01 -15.36 -2.84
N ARG A 51 -1.19 -14.35 -2.64
CA ARG A 51 -1.13 -13.58 -1.40
C ARG A 51 -2.41 -12.77 -1.14
N GLU A 52 -3.01 -12.18 -2.17
CA GLU A 52 -4.28 -11.46 -2.01
C GLU A 52 -5.34 -12.36 -1.39
N ALA A 53 -5.45 -13.60 -1.85
CA ALA A 53 -6.37 -14.59 -1.27
C ALA A 53 -5.99 -14.99 0.18
N GLN A 54 -4.71 -14.89 0.56
CA GLN A 54 -4.29 -15.16 1.94
C GLN A 54 -4.73 -14.06 2.92
N LEU A 55 -4.80 -12.81 2.47
CA LEU A 55 -5.23 -11.68 3.31
C LEU A 55 -6.64 -11.88 3.85
N ASP A 56 -7.51 -12.53 3.09
CA ASP A 56 -8.89 -12.86 3.49
C ASP A 56 -8.98 -13.82 4.69
N ASN A 57 -7.84 -14.42 5.09
CA ASN A 57 -7.77 -15.28 6.27
C ASN A 57 -7.32 -14.55 7.55
N TYR A 58 -7.16 -13.23 7.50
CA TYR A 58 -6.67 -12.45 8.63
C TYR A 58 -7.61 -11.31 9.02
N THR A 59 -7.75 -11.10 10.32
CA THR A 59 -8.26 -9.86 10.88
C THR A 59 -7.10 -9.02 11.40
N TYR A 60 -7.20 -7.70 11.40
CA TYR A 60 -6.12 -6.81 11.81
C TYR A 60 -6.61 -5.39 12.08
N LEU A 61 -5.76 -4.55 12.64
CA LEU A 61 -6.00 -3.13 12.80
C LEU A 61 -5.30 -2.33 11.69
N ALA A 62 -6.01 -1.39 11.09
CA ALA A 62 -5.48 -0.40 10.16
C ALA A 62 -5.55 0.99 10.83
N HIS A 63 -4.37 1.57 11.10
CA HIS A 63 -4.26 2.93 11.61
C HIS A 63 -4.05 3.89 10.45
N VAL A 64 -5.08 4.65 10.12
CA VAL A 64 -5.13 5.53 8.95
C VAL A 64 -4.95 6.97 9.37
N ALA A 65 -4.16 7.73 8.61
CA ALA A 65 -4.04 9.17 8.76
C ALA A 65 -4.20 9.84 7.39
N ARG A 66 -5.16 10.76 7.31
CA ARG A 66 -5.41 11.62 6.15
C ARG A 66 -4.94 13.02 6.48
N THR A 67 -4.09 13.58 5.64
CA THR A 67 -3.59 14.96 5.75
C THR A 67 -3.97 15.72 4.49
N GLU A 68 -4.69 16.81 4.65
CA GLU A 68 -5.00 17.76 3.58
C GLU A 68 -3.95 18.87 3.55
N PHE A 69 -3.65 19.38 2.36
CA PHE A 69 -2.69 20.46 2.15
C PHE A 69 -3.37 21.68 1.49
N ASP A 70 -2.83 22.86 1.75
CA ASP A 70 -3.21 24.06 1.00
C ASP A 70 -2.48 24.13 -0.36
N GLY A 71 -2.80 25.16 -1.15
CA GLY A 71 -2.20 25.37 -2.46
C GLY A 71 -0.67 25.60 -2.46
N ASN A 72 -0.08 25.84 -1.27
CA ASN A 72 1.35 26.02 -1.06
C ASN A 72 2.02 24.74 -0.52
N GLY A 73 1.27 23.63 -0.37
CA GLY A 73 1.76 22.38 0.17
C GLY A 73 1.90 22.35 1.70
N LYS A 74 1.32 23.32 2.44
CA LYS A 74 1.30 23.33 3.89
C LYS A 74 0.12 22.53 4.42
N PRO A 75 0.31 21.68 5.46
CA PRO A 75 -0.79 20.93 6.07
C PRO A 75 -1.90 21.87 6.58
N LYS A 76 -3.13 21.59 6.17
CA LYS A 76 -4.35 22.31 6.56
C LYS A 76 -5.08 21.63 7.71
N GLY A 77 -5.08 20.30 7.69
CA GLY A 77 -5.72 19.46 8.67
C GLY A 77 -5.24 18.03 8.60
N LYS A 78 -5.42 17.33 9.72
CA LYS A 78 -5.11 15.90 9.82
C LYS A 78 -6.26 15.20 10.56
N ILE A 79 -6.74 14.12 9.99
CA ILE A 79 -7.74 13.23 10.60
C ILE A 79 -7.06 11.87 10.75
N THR A 80 -7.24 11.22 11.90
CA THR A 80 -6.75 9.86 12.12
C THR A 80 -7.90 8.94 12.48
N GLY A 81 -7.84 7.71 11.96
CA GLY A 81 -8.77 6.64 12.27
C GLY A 81 -8.04 5.37 12.65
N THR A 82 -8.69 4.50 13.38
CA THR A 82 -8.30 3.11 13.52
C THR A 82 -9.49 2.27 13.10
N ASP A 83 -9.27 1.46 12.07
CA ASP A 83 -10.26 0.53 11.56
C ASP A 83 -9.88 -0.90 11.97
N GLU A 84 -10.83 -1.61 12.52
CA GLU A 84 -10.75 -3.05 12.70
C GLU A 84 -11.17 -3.71 11.38
N ILE A 85 -10.24 -4.42 10.75
CA ILE A 85 -10.53 -5.17 9.54
C ILE A 85 -10.95 -6.57 9.95
N MET A 86 -12.18 -6.91 9.61
CA MET A 86 -12.82 -8.20 9.91
C MET A 86 -13.28 -8.88 8.63
N ILE A 87 -13.54 -10.18 8.70
CA ILE A 87 -14.13 -10.91 7.58
C ILE A 87 -15.66 -10.85 7.70
N LEU A 88 -16.30 -10.23 6.73
CA LEU A 88 -17.74 -10.07 6.64
C LEU A 88 -18.23 -10.76 5.37
N GLU A 89 -19.09 -11.76 5.52
CA GLU A 89 -19.62 -12.57 4.39
C GLU A 89 -18.51 -13.06 3.44
N GLY A 90 -17.38 -13.52 4.02
CA GLY A 90 -16.24 -14.09 3.30
C GLY A 90 -15.23 -13.10 2.74
N THR A 91 -15.39 -11.78 2.92
CA THR A 91 -14.48 -10.75 2.40
C THR A 91 -14.13 -9.71 3.47
N PRO A 92 -12.96 -9.04 3.38
CA PRO A 92 -12.56 -8.03 4.36
C PRO A 92 -13.52 -6.84 4.42
N TYR A 93 -13.79 -6.38 5.62
CA TYR A 93 -14.59 -5.18 5.92
C TYR A 93 -13.90 -4.36 7.01
N GLY A 94 -13.76 -3.06 6.79
CA GLY A 94 -13.20 -2.13 7.77
C GLY A 94 -14.29 -1.46 8.61
N ARG A 95 -14.25 -1.65 9.93
CA ARG A 95 -15.09 -0.94 10.88
C ARG A 95 -14.26 0.05 11.67
N THR A 96 -14.58 1.33 11.60
CA THR A 96 -13.91 2.35 12.41
C THR A 96 -14.19 2.13 13.90
N VAL A 97 -13.15 2.02 14.71
CA VAL A 97 -13.21 1.83 16.16
C VAL A 97 -12.67 3.03 16.95
N LEU A 98 -11.73 3.78 16.36
CA LEU A 98 -11.23 5.03 16.93
C LEU A 98 -11.26 6.14 15.88
N LEU A 99 -11.60 7.36 16.29
CA LEU A 99 -11.52 8.57 15.48
C LEU A 99 -10.70 9.62 16.25
N ASN A 100 -9.62 10.12 15.64
CA ASN A 100 -8.68 11.04 16.26
C ASN A 100 -8.17 10.55 17.64
N GLY A 101 -7.87 9.24 17.73
CA GLY A 101 -7.34 8.58 18.91
C GLY A 101 -8.38 8.38 20.04
N ARG A 102 -9.66 8.64 19.81
CA ARG A 102 -10.74 8.49 20.78
C ARG A 102 -11.73 7.43 20.32
N PRO A 103 -12.33 6.68 21.25
CA PRO A 103 -13.47 5.81 20.95
C PRO A 103 -14.60 6.62 20.27
N LEU A 104 -15.39 5.94 19.47
CA LEU A 104 -16.54 6.53 18.82
C LEU A 104 -17.59 6.95 19.88
N SER A 105 -18.36 7.99 19.58
CA SER A 105 -19.52 8.31 20.38
C SER A 105 -20.63 7.25 20.18
N PRO A 106 -21.60 7.12 21.10
CA PRO A 106 -22.69 6.16 20.93
C PRO A 106 -23.48 6.34 19.62
N GLU A 107 -23.56 7.57 19.11
CA GLU A 107 -24.19 7.85 17.82
C GLU A 107 -23.35 7.33 16.66
N GLN A 108 -22.03 7.56 16.69
CA GLN A 108 -21.12 7.05 15.68
C GLN A 108 -21.05 5.52 15.69
N GLU A 109 -21.10 4.89 16.88
CA GLU A 109 -21.16 3.43 17.00
C GLU A 109 -22.45 2.88 16.37
N ARG A 110 -23.61 3.51 16.63
CA ARG A 110 -24.87 3.12 15.97
C ARG A 110 -24.78 3.23 14.45
N GLN A 111 -24.17 4.30 13.93
CA GLN A 111 -23.96 4.48 12.50
C GLN A 111 -23.06 3.38 11.93
N GLN A 112 -21.95 3.04 12.60
CA GLN A 112 -21.07 1.94 12.18
C GLN A 112 -21.81 0.60 12.19
N GLN A 113 -22.66 0.34 13.17
CA GLN A 113 -23.45 -0.88 13.23
C GLN A 113 -24.47 -0.97 12.07
N MET A 114 -25.15 0.13 11.78
CA MET A 114 -26.09 0.19 10.64
C MET A 114 -25.36 -0.05 9.29
N LEU A 115 -24.17 0.54 9.11
CA LEU A 115 -23.34 0.34 7.92
C LEU A 115 -22.89 -1.12 7.80
N LEU A 116 -22.48 -1.74 8.90
CA LEU A 116 -22.08 -3.14 8.94
C LEU A 116 -23.23 -4.08 8.50
N GLU A 117 -24.42 -3.86 9.06
CA GLU A 117 -25.63 -4.66 8.74
C GLU A 117 -26.07 -4.49 7.28
N ALA A 118 -26.03 -3.27 6.78
CA ALA A 118 -26.37 -2.95 5.40
C ALA A 118 -25.35 -3.54 4.43
N GLU A 119 -24.06 -3.47 4.74
CA GLU A 119 -22.99 -4.08 3.93
C GLU A 119 -23.11 -5.62 3.92
N ALA A 120 -23.35 -6.25 5.08
CA ALA A 120 -23.59 -7.68 5.15
C ALA A 120 -24.79 -8.12 4.30
N SER A 121 -25.86 -7.34 4.33
CA SER A 121 -27.05 -7.59 3.51
C SER A 121 -26.74 -7.48 2.02
N ALA A 122 -26.00 -6.45 1.62
CA ALA A 122 -25.60 -6.23 0.24
C ALA A 122 -24.73 -7.38 -0.27
N ARG A 123 -23.74 -7.84 0.51
CA ARG A 123 -22.86 -8.94 0.15
C ARG A 123 -23.61 -10.27 0.01
N ARG A 124 -24.56 -10.56 0.91
CA ARG A 124 -25.46 -11.72 0.77
C ARG A 124 -26.30 -11.67 -0.49
N ALA A 125 -26.66 -10.48 -0.96
CA ALA A 125 -27.37 -10.27 -2.22
C ALA A 125 -26.46 -10.33 -3.45
N GLY A 126 -25.14 -10.61 -3.27
CA GLY A 126 -24.17 -10.73 -4.36
C GLY A 126 -23.46 -9.42 -4.75
N TYR A 127 -23.68 -8.35 -4.02
CA TYR A 127 -22.97 -7.08 -4.22
C TYR A 127 -21.66 -7.09 -3.42
N ASN A 128 -20.56 -7.40 -4.06
CA ASN A 128 -19.23 -7.33 -3.44
C ASN A 128 -18.51 -6.06 -3.89
N ASN A 129 -18.44 -5.10 -3.01
CA ASN A 129 -17.50 -3.99 -3.16
C ASN A 129 -16.13 -4.49 -2.70
N HIS A 130 -15.30 -4.94 -3.64
CA HIS A 130 -13.89 -5.03 -3.31
C HIS A 130 -13.40 -3.60 -3.09
N PRO A 131 -12.92 -3.27 -1.88
CA PRO A 131 -12.45 -1.93 -1.63
C PRO A 131 -11.34 -1.57 -2.62
N VAL A 132 -11.34 -0.31 -3.04
CA VAL A 132 -10.41 0.35 -3.97
C VAL A 132 -8.90 0.15 -3.59
N HIS A 133 -8.61 -0.56 -2.50
CA HIS A 133 -7.25 -0.79 -2.02
C HIS A 133 -6.32 -1.44 -3.04
N ASN A 134 -6.84 -2.19 -4.00
CA ASN A 134 -6.03 -2.83 -5.03
C ASN A 134 -5.83 -1.96 -6.27
N PHE A 135 -6.46 -0.81 -6.36
CA PHE A 135 -6.42 0.04 -7.54
C PHE A 135 -4.99 0.44 -7.92
N PHE A 136 -4.19 0.91 -6.95
CA PHE A 136 -2.80 1.28 -7.18
C PHE A 136 -1.85 0.10 -7.36
N LEU A 137 -2.31 -1.09 -7.03
CA LEU A 137 -1.57 -2.35 -7.20
C LEU A 137 -2.01 -3.09 -8.47
N ALA A 138 -3.12 -2.68 -9.10
CA ALA A 138 -3.61 -3.26 -10.35
C ALA A 138 -2.54 -3.34 -11.46
N PRO A 139 -1.62 -2.36 -11.61
CA PRO A 139 -0.54 -2.48 -12.59
C PRO A 139 0.42 -3.64 -12.32
N ILE A 140 0.52 -4.14 -11.07
CA ILE A 140 1.42 -5.26 -10.74
C ILE A 140 1.02 -6.53 -11.51
N VAL A 141 -0.27 -6.78 -11.67
CA VAL A 141 -0.75 -7.99 -12.36
C VAL A 141 -0.50 -7.96 -13.86
N GLN A 142 -0.16 -6.79 -14.42
CA GLN A 142 0.21 -6.60 -15.81
C GLN A 142 1.73 -6.78 -16.06
N LEU A 143 2.52 -7.03 -15.01
CA LEU A 143 3.95 -7.34 -15.13
C LEU A 143 4.13 -8.80 -15.61
N PRO A 144 5.17 -9.08 -16.39
CA PRO A 144 6.11 -8.15 -17.02
C PRO A 144 5.65 -7.60 -18.38
N ASP A 145 4.48 -8.07 -18.87
CA ASP A 145 4.09 -7.99 -20.29
C ASP A 145 3.88 -6.55 -20.78
N GLU A 146 3.35 -5.66 -19.92
CA GLU A 146 3.12 -4.26 -20.26
C GLU A 146 4.24 -3.31 -19.81
N PHE A 147 5.34 -3.87 -19.26
CA PHE A 147 6.42 -3.06 -18.69
C PHE A 147 7.81 -3.50 -19.16
N ARG A 148 8.63 -2.51 -19.50
CA ARG A 148 10.08 -2.68 -19.66
C ARG A 148 10.73 -2.73 -18.29
N LEU A 149 11.31 -3.88 -17.93
CA LEU A 149 11.95 -4.11 -16.64
C LEU A 149 13.41 -3.67 -16.68
N ARG A 150 13.86 -2.97 -15.64
CA ARG A 150 15.24 -2.50 -15.50
C ARG A 150 15.76 -2.80 -14.10
N TRP A 151 16.72 -3.70 -14.00
CA TRP A 151 17.42 -3.90 -12.73
C TRP A 151 18.21 -2.63 -12.33
N ARG A 152 18.09 -2.20 -11.08
CA ARG A 152 18.75 -1.03 -10.53
C ARG A 152 19.90 -1.42 -9.60
N SER A 153 19.61 -2.24 -8.61
CA SER A 153 20.58 -2.65 -7.60
C SER A 153 20.07 -3.82 -6.77
N ARG A 154 20.92 -4.27 -5.87
CA ARG A 154 20.61 -5.21 -4.79
C ARG A 154 20.90 -4.51 -3.47
N GLN A 155 20.06 -4.71 -2.48
CA GLN A 155 20.25 -4.17 -1.13
C GLN A 155 19.66 -5.08 -0.06
N LEU A 156 20.10 -4.87 1.19
CA LEU A 156 19.49 -5.49 2.36
C LEU A 156 18.37 -4.56 2.87
N LEU A 157 17.14 -5.06 2.90
CA LEU A 157 15.98 -4.36 3.43
C LEU A 157 15.39 -5.20 4.56
N ARG A 158 15.56 -4.74 5.82
CA ARG A 158 15.02 -5.41 7.02
C ARG A 158 15.40 -6.89 7.16
N GLY A 159 16.61 -7.24 6.78
CA GLY A 159 17.10 -8.63 6.83
C GLY A 159 16.88 -9.42 5.54
N HIS A 160 16.09 -8.93 4.60
CA HIS A 160 15.85 -9.54 3.30
C HIS A 160 16.81 -8.97 2.24
N GLU A 161 17.48 -9.82 1.53
CA GLU A 161 18.23 -9.40 0.34
C GLU A 161 17.27 -9.19 -0.82
N VAL A 162 17.09 -7.94 -1.23
CA VAL A 162 16.12 -7.58 -2.25
C VAL A 162 16.76 -7.09 -3.53
N GLN A 163 16.19 -7.49 -4.66
CA GLN A 163 16.46 -6.93 -5.98
C GLN A 163 15.57 -5.70 -6.19
N ILE A 164 16.17 -4.59 -6.61
CA ILE A 164 15.42 -3.38 -6.97
C ILE A 164 15.24 -3.36 -8.47
N ILE A 165 13.99 -3.41 -8.91
CA ILE A 165 13.60 -3.42 -10.31
C ILE A 165 12.67 -2.23 -10.57
N GLU A 166 13.03 -1.42 -11.57
CA GLU A 166 12.16 -0.39 -12.12
C GLU A 166 11.34 -0.99 -13.26
N ALA A 167 10.06 -0.70 -13.27
CA ALA A 167 9.13 -1.08 -14.33
C ALA A 167 8.58 0.20 -14.97
N LEU A 168 8.86 0.37 -16.26
CA LEU A 168 8.41 1.49 -17.08
C LEU A 168 7.42 0.96 -18.12
N PRO A 169 6.29 1.64 -18.37
CA PRO A 169 5.33 1.16 -19.34
C PRO A 169 5.91 1.08 -20.75
N ILE A 170 5.37 0.17 -21.55
CA ILE A 170 5.73 -0.01 -22.95
C ILE A 170 4.71 0.73 -23.80
N ASP A 171 5.12 1.84 -24.44
CA ASP A 171 4.23 2.69 -25.22
C ASP A 171 4.01 2.20 -26.67
N GLU A 172 4.76 1.21 -27.12
CA GLU A 172 4.86 0.83 -28.54
C GLU A 172 3.69 -0.03 -29.06
N GLN A 173 2.86 -0.54 -28.16
CA GLN A 173 1.75 -1.44 -28.53
C GLN A 173 0.40 -0.82 -28.18
N ARG A 174 -0.60 -1.08 -29.02
CA ARG A 174 -1.97 -0.71 -28.70
C ARG A 174 -2.47 -1.62 -27.56
N PRO A 175 -3.02 -1.06 -26.46
CA PRO A 175 -3.55 -1.87 -25.39
C PRO A 175 -4.70 -2.74 -25.86
N ALA A 176 -4.74 -3.98 -25.44
CA ALA A 176 -5.78 -4.94 -25.77
C ALA A 176 -6.96 -4.90 -24.76
N SER A 177 -6.76 -4.26 -23.61
CA SER A 177 -7.78 -4.15 -22.55
C SER A 177 -7.67 -2.81 -21.81
N SER A 178 -8.74 -2.46 -21.07
CA SER A 178 -8.76 -1.31 -20.17
C SER A 178 -7.69 -1.38 -19.08
N ASP A 179 -7.39 -2.59 -18.59
CA ASP A 179 -6.39 -2.79 -17.53
C ASP A 179 -4.98 -2.53 -18.05
N GLN A 180 -4.69 -2.93 -19.29
CA GLN A 180 -3.43 -2.62 -19.96
C GLN A 180 -3.30 -1.11 -20.23
N GLU A 181 -4.37 -0.47 -20.71
CA GLU A 181 -4.40 0.99 -20.87
C GLU A 181 -4.13 1.67 -19.53
N TYR A 182 -4.80 1.22 -18.48
CA TYR A 182 -4.61 1.76 -17.16
C TYR A 182 -3.16 1.61 -16.67
N ALA A 183 -2.56 0.45 -16.86
CA ALA A 183 -1.19 0.16 -16.42
C ALA A 183 -0.14 1.11 -17.04
N ARG A 184 -0.38 1.61 -18.24
CA ARG A 184 0.54 2.52 -18.96
C ARG A 184 0.67 3.90 -18.33
N HIS A 185 -0.25 4.27 -17.47
CA HIS A 185 -0.19 5.53 -16.73
C HIS A 185 0.76 5.50 -15.54
N PHE A 186 1.40 4.35 -15.26
CA PHE A 186 2.23 4.17 -14.07
C PHE A 186 3.66 3.80 -14.40
N LYS A 187 4.59 4.32 -13.63
CA LYS A 187 5.91 3.72 -13.44
C LYS A 187 5.98 3.13 -12.04
N MET A 188 6.74 2.05 -11.86
CA MET A 188 6.89 1.39 -10.58
C MET A 188 8.35 1.13 -10.25
N THR A 189 8.65 1.08 -8.95
CA THR A 189 9.88 0.52 -8.41
C THR A 189 9.50 -0.60 -7.44
N LEU A 190 10.06 -1.78 -7.67
CA LEU A 190 9.77 -2.99 -6.93
C LEU A 190 11.02 -3.40 -6.13
N TRP A 191 10.85 -3.70 -4.86
CA TRP A 191 11.83 -4.37 -4.01
C TRP A 191 11.39 -5.81 -3.85
N ILE A 192 12.11 -6.72 -4.47
CA ILE A 192 11.74 -8.13 -4.57
C ILE A 192 12.72 -8.96 -3.78
N ASP A 193 12.24 -9.71 -2.79
CA ASP A 193 12.95 -10.84 -2.22
C ASP A 193 13.03 -11.93 -3.29
N ALA A 194 14.24 -12.19 -3.78
CA ALA A 194 14.43 -13.11 -4.88
C ALA A 194 14.30 -14.58 -4.47
N ASP A 195 14.57 -14.91 -3.22
CA ASP A 195 14.52 -16.27 -2.69
C ASP A 195 13.06 -16.72 -2.55
N GLU A 196 12.22 -15.85 -1.99
CA GLU A 196 10.78 -16.11 -1.83
C GLU A 196 9.95 -15.66 -3.05
N ALA A 197 10.54 -14.95 -4.01
CA ALA A 197 9.84 -14.30 -5.13
C ALA A 197 8.65 -13.46 -4.65
N GLN A 198 8.89 -12.57 -3.67
CA GLN A 198 7.87 -11.74 -3.03
C GLN A 198 8.22 -10.26 -3.16
N ILE A 199 7.19 -9.43 -3.40
CA ILE A 199 7.34 -7.99 -3.28
C ILE A 199 7.35 -7.64 -1.80
N VAL A 200 8.46 -7.07 -1.33
CA VAL A 200 8.62 -6.55 0.04
C VAL A 200 8.17 -5.08 0.10
N ARG A 201 8.38 -4.35 -0.99
CA ARG A 201 7.96 -2.96 -1.15
C ARG A 201 7.67 -2.66 -2.61
N VAL A 202 6.69 -1.83 -2.86
CA VAL A 202 6.45 -1.21 -4.16
C VAL A 202 6.26 0.30 -3.98
N GLU A 203 6.77 1.05 -4.91
CA GLU A 203 6.44 2.45 -5.11
C GLU A 203 5.92 2.61 -6.53
N SER A 204 4.83 3.35 -6.70
CA SER A 204 4.35 3.69 -8.03
C SER A 204 4.02 5.18 -8.14
N GLU A 205 4.13 5.70 -9.34
CA GLU A 205 3.84 7.09 -9.67
C GLU A 205 3.02 7.14 -10.95
N VAL A 206 1.97 7.95 -10.92
CA VAL A 206 1.17 8.31 -12.10
C VAL A 206 1.98 9.26 -12.98
N ILE A 207 2.42 8.79 -14.13
CA ILE A 207 3.26 9.56 -15.07
C ILE A 207 2.45 10.36 -16.09
N SER A 208 1.19 9.97 -16.33
CA SER A 208 0.19 10.71 -17.09
C SER A 208 -1.16 10.58 -16.41
N SER A 209 -1.95 11.64 -16.37
CA SER A 209 -3.26 11.61 -15.69
C SER A 209 -4.13 10.50 -16.23
N VAL A 210 -4.84 9.83 -15.35
CA VAL A 210 -5.71 8.70 -15.69
C VAL A 210 -7.08 8.85 -15.05
N THR A 211 -8.09 8.43 -15.79
CA THR A 211 -9.48 8.40 -15.34
C THR A 211 -9.94 6.95 -15.26
N LEU A 212 -10.62 6.61 -14.18
CA LEU A 212 -11.20 5.29 -13.97
C LEU A 212 -12.66 5.43 -13.55
N ASP A 213 -13.54 4.74 -14.25
CA ASP A 213 -14.94 4.62 -13.87
C ASP A 213 -15.14 3.29 -13.13
N GLN A 214 -15.71 3.34 -11.93
CA GLN A 214 -15.99 2.17 -11.11
C GLN A 214 -17.46 2.14 -10.69
N ASN A 215 -18.06 0.96 -10.81
CA ASN A 215 -19.37 0.70 -10.25
C ASN A 215 -19.20 0.23 -8.82
N LEU A 216 -19.57 1.07 -7.86
CA LEU A 216 -19.53 0.75 -6.45
C LEU A 216 -20.95 0.63 -5.91
N PHE A 217 -21.19 -0.39 -5.09
CA PHE A 217 -22.42 -0.45 -4.31
C PHE A 217 -22.26 0.47 -3.10
N GLU A 218 -22.98 1.58 -3.11
CA GLU A 218 -22.96 2.51 -1.98
C GLU A 218 -23.98 2.07 -0.95
N VAL A 219 -23.51 1.81 0.27
CA VAL A 219 -24.33 1.58 1.43
C VAL A 219 -24.48 2.91 2.16
N SER A 220 -25.70 3.41 2.25
CA SER A 220 -26.03 4.62 3.02
C SER A 220 -26.83 4.25 4.26
N PRO A 221 -26.58 4.90 5.41
CA PRO A 221 -27.46 4.79 6.58
C PRO A 221 -28.93 5.17 6.27
N ASP A 222 -29.11 6.04 5.27
CA ASP A 222 -30.41 6.29 4.66
C ASP A 222 -30.60 5.34 3.48
N VAL A 223 -31.37 4.27 3.71
CA VAL A 223 -31.62 3.17 2.76
C VAL A 223 -32.07 3.65 1.36
N LYS A 224 -32.66 4.87 1.26
CA LYS A 224 -33.09 5.45 -0.02
C LYS A 224 -31.94 5.73 -1.00
N PHE A 225 -30.70 5.78 -0.52
CA PHE A 225 -29.51 6.05 -1.33
C PHE A 225 -28.59 4.84 -1.51
N SER A 226 -28.98 3.66 -1.01
CA SER A 226 -28.21 2.44 -1.23
C SER A 226 -28.44 1.91 -2.64
N GLY A 227 -27.36 1.59 -3.36
CA GLY A 227 -27.47 1.06 -4.72
C GLY A 227 -26.11 1.06 -5.43
N VAL A 228 -26.11 0.55 -6.66
CA VAL A 228 -24.92 0.60 -7.52
C VAL A 228 -24.82 2.00 -8.15
N HIS A 229 -23.73 2.66 -7.87
CA HIS A 229 -23.41 3.98 -8.43
C HIS A 229 -22.09 3.91 -9.20
N THR A 230 -22.04 4.58 -10.34
CA THR A 230 -20.80 4.75 -11.09
C THR A 230 -20.05 5.96 -10.58
N TRP A 231 -18.82 5.74 -10.13
CA TRP A 231 -17.91 6.78 -9.68
C TRP A 231 -16.77 6.94 -10.69
N ARG A 232 -16.45 8.17 -11.00
CA ARG A 232 -15.29 8.53 -11.80
C ARG A 232 -14.18 9.04 -10.90
N PHE A 233 -13.04 8.37 -10.93
CA PHE A 233 -11.82 8.75 -10.24
C PHE A 233 -10.83 9.30 -11.25
N GLU A 234 -10.33 10.50 -11.02
CA GLU A 234 -9.30 11.12 -11.85
C GLU A 234 -8.04 11.29 -11.00
N TYR A 235 -6.98 10.62 -11.38
CA TYR A 235 -5.67 10.71 -10.71
C TYR A 235 -4.75 11.59 -11.54
N ALA A 236 -4.28 12.66 -10.92
CA ALA A 236 -3.37 13.58 -11.56
C ALA A 236 -1.97 12.98 -11.71
N ARG A 237 -1.27 13.37 -12.74
CA ARG A 237 0.16 13.13 -12.87
C ARG A 237 0.89 13.56 -11.59
N GLY A 238 1.83 12.75 -11.12
CA GLY A 238 2.57 12.97 -9.89
C GLY A 238 1.87 12.42 -8.63
N THR A 239 0.69 11.78 -8.77
CA THR A 239 0.15 10.94 -7.69
C THR A 239 1.09 9.78 -7.44
N THR A 240 1.45 9.57 -6.17
CA THR A 240 2.38 8.51 -5.76
C THR A 240 1.75 7.58 -4.75
N THR A 241 2.11 6.31 -4.85
CA THR A 241 1.77 5.31 -3.84
C THR A 241 3.00 4.56 -3.41
N ALA A 242 2.99 4.08 -2.18
CA ALA A 242 3.99 3.16 -1.69
C ALA A 242 3.32 2.14 -0.76
N MET A 243 3.76 0.90 -0.82
CA MET A 243 3.29 -0.15 0.07
C MET A 243 4.43 -1.06 0.46
N GLU A 244 4.49 -1.42 1.73
CA GLU A 244 5.41 -2.40 2.27
C GLU A 244 4.66 -3.56 2.88
N TRP A 245 5.27 -4.74 2.78
CA TRP A 245 4.79 -5.97 3.39
C TRP A 245 5.80 -6.48 4.40
N THR A 246 5.32 -7.29 5.31
CA THR A 246 6.12 -8.00 6.30
C THR A 246 5.62 -9.42 6.44
N LYS A 247 6.52 -10.34 6.76
CA LYS A 247 6.15 -11.71 7.04
C LYS A 247 5.57 -11.79 8.46
N VAL A 248 4.38 -12.33 8.57
CA VAL A 248 3.67 -12.51 9.84
C VAL A 248 3.66 -13.99 10.18
N ASN A 249 4.09 -14.34 11.40
CA ASN A 249 4.20 -15.72 11.89
C ASN A 249 4.99 -16.66 10.97
N ASP A 250 5.95 -16.12 10.18
CA ASP A 250 6.69 -16.85 9.16
C ASP A 250 5.83 -17.57 8.10
N GLU A 251 4.53 -17.24 8.01
CA GLU A 251 3.56 -17.88 7.12
C GLU A 251 3.18 -16.99 5.94
N ALA A 252 2.78 -15.74 6.20
CA ALA A 252 2.15 -14.89 5.20
C ALA A 252 2.79 -13.50 5.11
N TRP A 253 2.97 -13.03 3.88
CA TRP A 253 3.35 -11.65 3.61
C TRP A 253 2.13 -10.75 3.64
N LEU A 254 1.98 -9.95 4.71
CA LEU A 254 0.84 -9.09 4.96
C LEU A 254 1.25 -7.62 4.91
N PRO A 255 0.33 -6.69 4.60
CA PRO A 255 0.62 -5.26 4.61
C PRO A 255 1.22 -4.83 5.93
N LYS A 256 2.24 -3.99 5.90
CA LYS A 256 2.83 -3.35 7.07
C LYS A 256 2.55 -1.87 7.11
N TRP A 257 2.66 -1.25 5.95
CA TRP A 257 2.47 0.18 5.79
C TRP A 257 2.10 0.49 4.35
N SER A 258 1.28 1.51 4.17
CA SER A 258 1.00 2.09 2.87
C SER A 258 0.93 3.62 2.94
N SER A 259 1.19 4.26 1.82
CA SER A 259 1.02 5.69 1.63
C SER A 259 0.48 5.96 0.23
N TRP A 260 -0.40 6.91 0.16
CA TRP A 260 -0.89 7.49 -1.08
C TRP A 260 -0.81 9.01 -0.95
N LYS A 261 -0.30 9.67 -1.98
CA LYS A 261 -0.20 11.12 -2.03
C LYS A 261 -0.58 11.59 -3.41
N THR A 262 -1.51 12.54 -3.46
CA THR A 262 -1.93 13.15 -4.72
C THR A 262 -1.77 14.66 -4.68
N PRO A 263 -1.27 15.29 -5.76
CA PRO A 263 -1.29 16.73 -5.91
C PRO A 263 -2.70 17.27 -6.15
N LYS A 264 -3.56 16.45 -6.76
CA LYS A 264 -4.96 16.77 -7.04
C LYS A 264 -5.70 15.46 -7.34
N GLU A 265 -6.85 15.31 -6.77
CA GLU A 265 -7.79 14.24 -7.09
C GLU A 265 -9.15 14.83 -7.41
N THR A 266 -9.86 14.25 -8.35
CA THR A 266 -11.24 14.54 -8.61
C THR A 266 -12.03 13.24 -8.55
N VAL A 267 -13.00 13.18 -7.66
CA VAL A 267 -13.95 12.06 -7.57
C VAL A 267 -15.32 12.60 -7.95
N THR A 268 -15.92 12.03 -8.96
CA THR A 268 -17.20 12.47 -9.51
C THR A 268 -18.19 11.32 -9.52
N ALA A 269 -19.31 11.47 -8.83
CA ALA A 269 -20.44 10.55 -9.00
C ALA A 269 -21.08 10.81 -10.37
N LEU A 270 -21.18 9.79 -11.20
CA LEU A 270 -21.82 9.89 -12.52
C LEU A 270 -23.33 9.61 -12.49
N THR A 271 -23.89 9.36 -11.30
CA THR A 271 -25.32 9.08 -11.14
C THR A 271 -26.13 10.39 -11.20
N PRO A 272 -27.27 10.43 -11.92
CA PRO A 272 -28.04 11.64 -12.15
C PRO A 272 -28.61 12.32 -10.88
N THR A 273 -28.59 11.64 -9.74
CA THR A 273 -29.26 12.09 -8.51
C THR A 273 -28.37 12.85 -7.53
N LYS A 274 -27.04 12.86 -7.74
CA LYS A 274 -26.12 13.64 -6.90
C LYS A 274 -25.20 14.48 -7.78
N PRO A 275 -25.11 15.81 -7.53
CA PRO A 275 -24.04 16.59 -8.15
C PRO A 275 -22.69 16.05 -7.69
N ALA A 276 -21.76 15.93 -8.64
CA ALA A 276 -20.39 15.62 -8.36
C ALA A 276 -19.85 16.60 -7.32
N VAL A 277 -19.28 16.08 -6.26
CA VAL A 277 -18.48 16.89 -5.33
C VAL A 277 -17.03 16.63 -5.67
N PRO A 278 -16.39 17.48 -6.47
CA PRO A 278 -14.98 17.32 -6.76
C PRO A 278 -14.19 17.54 -5.47
N ILE A 279 -13.41 16.53 -5.06
CA ILE A 279 -12.44 16.68 -3.99
C ILE A 279 -11.19 17.30 -4.63
N HIS A 280 -10.93 18.58 -4.36
CA HIS A 280 -9.91 19.38 -5.06
C HIS A 280 -8.71 19.75 -4.18
N SER A 281 -8.34 18.94 -3.21
CA SER A 281 -7.21 19.27 -2.33
C SER A 281 -6.04 18.31 -2.57
N PRO A 282 -4.80 18.80 -2.59
CA PRO A 282 -3.66 17.93 -2.39
C PRO A 282 -3.81 17.19 -1.07
N GLU A 283 -3.67 15.87 -1.08
CA GLU A 283 -3.80 15.08 0.13
C GLU A 283 -2.78 13.95 0.21
N GLN A 284 -2.55 13.50 1.43
CA GLN A 284 -1.78 12.31 1.73
C GLN A 284 -2.57 11.41 2.67
N LEU A 285 -2.71 10.15 2.28
CA LEU A 285 -3.21 9.09 3.12
C LEU A 285 -2.04 8.19 3.49
N THR A 286 -1.94 7.83 4.77
CA THR A 286 -1.00 6.80 5.24
C THR A 286 -1.75 5.80 6.09
N ALA A 287 -1.37 4.53 5.98
CA ALA A 287 -1.89 3.49 6.85
C ALA A 287 -0.75 2.63 7.40
N THR A 288 -0.84 2.24 8.66
CA THR A 288 -0.01 1.20 9.27
C THR A 288 -0.92 0.08 9.75
N TYR A 289 -0.44 -1.15 9.61
CA TYR A 289 -1.24 -2.33 9.88
C TYR A 289 -0.61 -3.14 11.02
N SER A 290 -1.42 -3.59 11.97
CA SER A 290 -0.98 -4.30 13.18
C SER A 290 -1.99 -5.33 13.65
N ASP A 291 -1.63 -6.07 14.69
CA ASP A 291 -2.50 -7.00 15.41
C ASP A 291 -3.15 -8.07 14.51
N TYR A 292 -2.36 -8.60 13.59
CA TYR A 292 -2.80 -9.66 12.70
C TYR A 292 -3.19 -10.92 13.46
N LYS A 293 -4.43 -11.37 13.24
CA LYS A 293 -4.97 -12.62 13.81
C LYS A 293 -5.50 -13.46 12.68
N LYS A 294 -5.03 -14.70 12.59
CA LYS A 294 -5.52 -15.65 11.59
C LYS A 294 -6.97 -16.02 11.92
N PHE A 295 -7.86 -15.81 10.97
CA PHE A 295 -9.24 -16.23 11.09
C PHE A 295 -9.31 -17.73 10.89
N ARG A 296 -9.71 -18.47 11.92
CA ARG A 296 -9.98 -19.91 11.85
C ARG A 296 -11.46 -20.12 11.93
N VAL A 297 -12.05 -20.62 10.87
CA VAL A 297 -13.40 -21.17 10.92
C VAL A 297 -13.26 -22.59 11.45
N ASP A 298 -13.42 -22.80 12.74
CA ASP A 298 -13.63 -24.15 13.29
C ASP A 298 -15.06 -24.57 12.90
N THR A 299 -15.20 -25.20 11.75
CA THR A 299 -16.44 -25.86 11.34
C THR A 299 -16.59 -27.12 12.18
N HIS A 300 -17.03 -27.00 13.42
CA HIS A 300 -17.63 -28.12 14.11
C HIS A 300 -19.03 -28.35 13.51
N VAL A 301 -19.10 -29.27 12.55
CA VAL A 301 -20.39 -29.85 12.16
C VAL A 301 -20.87 -30.63 13.39
N VAL A 302 -21.79 -30.07 14.15
CA VAL A 302 -22.52 -30.81 15.18
C VAL A 302 -23.50 -31.72 14.42
N PRO A 303 -23.30 -33.03 14.40
CA PRO A 303 -24.28 -33.91 13.80
C PRO A 303 -25.59 -33.78 14.57
N LYS A 304 -26.69 -33.57 13.86
CA LYS A 304 -28.06 -33.64 14.44
C LYS A 304 -28.43 -35.07 14.76
#